data_8ebcd796f4a9dc96922f362bdfbc7719
#
_entry.id   8ebcd796f4a9dc96922f362bdfbc7719
#
_cell.length_a   1.000
_cell.length_b   1.000
_cell.length_c   1.000
_cell.angle_alpha   90.00
_cell.angle_beta   90.00
_cell.angle_gamma   90.00
#
_symmetry.space_group_name_H-M   'P 1'
#
loop_
_entity.id
_entity.type
_entity.pdbx_description
1 polymer ?
#
loop_
_entity_poly.entity_id
_entity_poly.type
_entity_poly.pdbx_seq_one_letter_code
_entity_poly.pdbx_strand_id
1 'polypeptide(L)'
;MERDAPSSWLDVSFGVIHVKELPGPLVRSGGLVSLQSAIQCLLFLTIVTAFVKPLGAYMERVFCRKRSALDGLCLPVERFICRVTGVDSTREMNFVEYATCFLLFGLVSTLLLFAILKIQRFLPWFYPTYHTTPLSPDLALNAAISFSTTSTWQAYSGETTMSYFSQMVGLCAQNFLAAGAGLAVGVAFIRGLARQMSDTLGNFWVDLTRGLLWILLPGALLGALLLTWQGVPMNFHPYAVASTVEGSKQVIPQGPVAAMEIIKNLGTNGGGFFNANGAHPYENPTPFSNFLELLAIVLLPAALTNTFGRMVGQPRQGWLLYAVMVLLFTGGILFVQHFEHHGNPLFHGANSANTKERQVQSGGNMEGKEVRFGIGGSSLAAAVTSNTATGSTNSSDDSFTSLSGMILLMNMLIGELVFGGLGTGFYSMVMAAAIAIFLAGLMVGRTPEYLGKKIGPAENKMIVLYALAGPLVILPLTALAVGTKVGLSGLTSNTGPHGFTAILFAYASCFANNGQSFASLNANSGFCNVTTAIAMVAGRFALAIPALAFAGMFARQKKTPSSSGTLQTDSVTFGVLVTACLTIMAILSYLPAFALGPILERLGYGV
;
A
#
# COMPACT_ATOMS: atom_id res chain seq x y z
N MET A 1 -15.15 -65.09 26.81
CA MET A 1 -13.98 -65.33 27.66
C MET A 1 -13.20 -64.03 27.71
N GLU A 2 -13.50 -63.30 28.75
CA GLU A 2 -12.80 -62.11 29.22
C GLU A 2 -11.35 -62.46 29.58
N ARG A 3 -10.42 -61.60 29.28
CA ARG A 3 -9.21 -61.44 30.11
C ARG A 3 -8.76 -59.98 30.06
N ASP A 4 -8.79 -59.43 31.25
CA ASP A 4 -8.31 -58.14 31.70
C ASP A 4 -6.85 -57.83 31.24
N ALA A 5 -6.60 -56.60 30.89
CA ALA A 5 -5.28 -56.03 30.82
C ALA A 5 -5.12 -54.93 31.88
N PRO A 6 -4.02 -54.88 32.63
CA PRO A 6 -3.88 -54.06 33.80
C PRO A 6 -3.57 -52.57 33.47
N SER A 7 -4.30 -51.72 34.17
CA SER A 7 -4.01 -50.33 34.38
C SER A 7 -2.75 -50.17 35.24
N SER A 8 -1.68 -49.62 34.73
CA SER A 8 -0.68 -48.83 35.47
C SER A 8 0.46 -48.37 34.56
N TRP A 9 0.41 -47.15 34.08
CA TRP A 9 1.62 -46.44 33.69
C TRP A 9 1.56 -44.97 34.13
N LEU A 10 2.28 -44.72 35.24
CA LEU A 10 2.95 -43.46 35.59
C LEU A 10 2.12 -42.21 35.82
N ASP A 11 1.76 -42.03 37.07
CA ASP A 11 1.69 -40.69 37.72
C ASP A 11 3.08 -40.04 37.71
N VAL A 12 3.27 -39.13 36.77
CA VAL A 12 4.33 -38.14 36.85
C VAL A 12 3.72 -36.84 37.36
N SER A 13 3.76 -36.69 38.67
CA SER A 13 3.48 -35.42 39.33
C SER A 13 4.54 -34.40 38.93
N PHE A 14 4.23 -33.56 37.96
CA PHE A 14 5.01 -32.34 37.74
C PHE A 14 4.78 -31.41 38.93
N GLY A 15 5.81 -31.23 39.72
CA GLY A 15 5.86 -30.25 40.78
C GLY A 15 5.59 -28.86 40.21
N VAL A 16 4.45 -28.29 40.62
CA VAL A 16 4.10 -26.89 40.32
C VAL A 16 5.10 -26.03 41.11
N ILE A 17 6.07 -25.45 40.39
CA ILE A 17 6.89 -24.38 40.95
C ILE A 17 5.98 -23.17 41.06
N HIS A 18 5.52 -22.91 42.32
CA HIS A 18 4.90 -21.63 42.66
C HIS A 18 5.91 -20.50 42.50
N VAL A 19 5.97 -19.91 41.29
CA VAL A 19 6.60 -18.61 41.12
C VAL A 19 5.67 -17.59 41.81
N LYS A 20 6.10 -17.09 42.97
CA LYS A 20 5.46 -15.95 43.61
C LYS A 20 5.41 -14.82 42.62
N GLU A 21 4.21 -14.46 42.17
CA GLU A 21 3.98 -13.28 41.37
C GLU A 21 4.52 -12.06 42.13
N LEU A 22 5.57 -11.46 41.59
CA LEU A 22 5.94 -10.10 41.96
C LEU A 22 4.78 -9.19 41.50
N PRO A 23 4.26 -8.31 42.37
CA PRO A 23 3.26 -7.35 41.94
C PRO A 23 3.89 -6.39 40.94
N GLY A 24 3.74 -6.68 39.64
CA GLY A 24 4.02 -5.74 38.60
C GLY A 24 3.09 -4.53 38.74
N PRO A 25 3.53 -3.33 38.35
CA PRO A 25 2.69 -2.15 38.48
C PRO A 25 1.40 -2.38 37.70
N LEU A 26 0.26 -2.35 38.37
CA LEU A 26 -1.07 -2.29 37.79
C LEU A 26 -1.15 -1.06 36.89
N VAL A 27 -0.80 -1.22 35.60
CA VAL A 27 -1.10 -0.22 34.57
C VAL A 27 -2.61 -0.25 34.42
N ARG A 28 -3.31 0.66 35.07
CA ARG A 28 -4.70 0.97 34.78
C ARG A 28 -4.75 1.42 33.30
N SER A 29 -5.11 0.51 32.40
CA SER A 29 -5.33 0.79 30.98
C SER A 29 -6.69 1.49 30.79
N GLY A 30 -6.79 2.70 31.32
CA GLY A 30 -7.92 3.61 31.06
C GLY A 30 -7.59 4.71 30.06
N GLY A 31 -6.49 4.60 29.32
CA GLY A 31 -6.08 5.57 28.31
C GLY A 31 -6.57 5.20 26.91
N LEU A 32 -6.83 6.22 26.07
CA LEU A 32 -7.23 6.08 24.66
C LEU A 32 -6.28 5.20 23.82
N VAL A 33 -5.01 5.15 24.17
CA VAL A 33 -3.94 4.39 23.48
C VAL A 33 -2.86 4.03 24.52
N SER A 34 -2.18 2.88 24.39
CA SER A 34 -1.06 2.58 25.28
C SER A 34 0.09 3.58 25.07
N LEU A 35 0.77 3.95 26.17
CA LEU A 35 1.91 4.89 26.11
C LEU A 35 2.99 4.40 25.13
N GLN A 36 3.26 3.10 25.11
CA GLN A 36 4.25 2.49 24.21
C GLN A 36 3.85 2.67 22.74
N SER A 37 2.59 2.41 22.38
CA SER A 37 2.08 2.59 21.03
C SER A 37 2.11 4.06 20.59
N ALA A 38 1.79 4.98 21.50
CA ALA A 38 1.88 6.42 21.23
C ALA A 38 3.32 6.88 20.99
N ILE A 39 4.28 6.41 21.79
CA ILE A 39 5.72 6.70 21.62
C ILE A 39 6.21 6.13 20.28
N GLN A 40 5.84 4.89 19.93
CA GLN A 40 6.21 4.29 18.64
C GLN A 40 5.71 5.10 17.45
N CYS A 41 4.45 5.52 17.48
CA CYS A 41 3.85 6.35 16.43
C CYS A 41 4.53 7.74 16.34
N LEU A 42 4.79 8.38 17.48
CA LEU A 42 5.47 9.67 17.53
C LEU A 42 6.91 9.59 16.99
N LEU A 43 7.66 8.55 17.37
CA LEU A 43 9.01 8.30 16.88
C LEU A 43 9.00 8.09 15.37
N PHE A 44 8.07 7.27 14.87
CA PHE A 44 7.89 7.02 13.44
C PHE A 44 7.66 8.32 12.66
N LEU A 45 6.67 9.11 13.06
CA LEU A 45 6.34 10.37 12.39
C LEU A 45 7.48 11.41 12.50
N THR A 46 8.20 11.44 13.61
CA THR A 46 9.35 12.33 13.80
C THR A 46 10.46 12.00 12.81
N ILE A 47 10.80 10.71 12.65
CA ILE A 47 11.82 10.27 11.70
C ILE A 47 11.37 10.57 10.26
N VAL A 48 10.13 10.20 9.90
CA VAL A 48 9.58 10.51 8.57
C VAL A 48 9.71 12.01 8.28
N THR A 49 9.25 12.87 9.21
CA THR A 49 9.30 14.33 9.05
C THR A 49 10.73 14.86 8.88
N ALA A 50 11.69 14.33 9.63
CA ALA A 50 13.09 14.70 9.52
C ALA A 50 13.68 14.41 8.13
N PHE A 51 13.26 13.32 7.51
CA PHE A 51 13.73 12.92 6.18
C PHE A 51 13.01 13.59 5.01
N VAL A 52 11.81 14.17 5.18
CA VAL A 52 11.03 14.81 4.10
C VAL A 52 11.86 15.87 3.37
N LYS A 53 12.53 16.76 4.09
CA LYS A 53 13.30 17.87 3.50
C LYS A 53 14.56 17.40 2.76
N PRO A 54 15.46 16.58 3.35
CA PRO A 54 16.66 16.13 2.66
C PRO A 54 16.35 15.23 1.45
N LEU A 55 15.42 14.27 1.57
CA LEU A 55 15.03 13.41 0.46
C LEU A 55 14.32 14.19 -0.65
N GLY A 56 13.40 15.09 -0.30
CA GLY A 56 12.71 15.90 -1.29
C GLY A 56 13.66 16.86 -2.03
N ALA A 57 14.67 17.41 -1.35
CA ALA A 57 15.72 18.20 -1.98
C ALA A 57 16.60 17.36 -2.92
N TYR A 58 16.89 16.11 -2.53
CA TYR A 58 17.64 15.18 -3.37
C TYR A 58 16.84 14.78 -4.63
N MET A 59 15.57 14.41 -4.48
CA MET A 59 14.69 14.07 -5.60
C MET A 59 14.53 15.24 -6.58
N GLU A 60 14.36 16.46 -6.08
CA GLU A 60 14.31 17.67 -6.92
C GLU A 60 15.59 17.84 -7.73
N ARG A 61 16.78 17.63 -7.15
CA ARG A 61 18.06 17.69 -7.88
C ARG A 61 18.14 16.66 -9.00
N VAL A 62 17.74 15.40 -8.73
CA VAL A 62 17.76 14.29 -9.71
C VAL A 62 16.86 14.61 -10.88
N PHE A 63 15.61 14.98 -10.65
CA PHE A 63 14.62 15.20 -11.72
C PHE A 63 14.75 16.56 -12.43
N CYS A 64 15.33 17.55 -11.78
CA CYS A 64 15.70 18.82 -12.44
C CYS A 64 17.09 18.76 -13.11
N ARG A 65 17.72 17.58 -13.20
CA ARG A 65 19.04 17.36 -13.81
C ARG A 65 20.15 18.25 -13.22
N LYS A 66 20.03 18.57 -11.93
CA LYS A 66 21.07 19.27 -11.18
C LYS A 66 22.11 18.25 -10.70
N ARG A 67 23.32 18.72 -10.45
CA ARG A 67 24.44 17.87 -10.00
C ARG A 67 24.08 17.09 -8.71
N SER A 68 24.31 15.79 -8.72
CA SER A 68 24.05 14.88 -7.62
C SER A 68 25.29 14.03 -7.30
N ALA A 69 25.38 13.50 -6.07
CA ALA A 69 26.53 12.70 -5.64
C ALA A 69 26.70 11.38 -6.45
N LEU A 70 25.61 10.83 -6.97
CA LEU A 70 25.63 9.57 -7.72
C LEU A 70 25.86 9.74 -9.23
N ASP A 71 26.02 10.97 -9.73
CA ASP A 71 26.15 11.25 -11.16
C ASP A 71 27.36 10.54 -11.79
N GLY A 72 28.46 10.42 -11.06
CA GLY A 72 29.66 9.72 -11.54
C GLY A 72 29.41 8.25 -11.88
N LEU A 73 28.53 7.59 -11.13
CA LEU A 73 28.17 6.18 -11.31
C LEU A 73 26.97 6.01 -12.26
N CYS A 74 25.93 6.81 -12.08
CA CYS A 74 24.63 6.61 -12.75
C CYS A 74 24.57 7.21 -14.16
N LEU A 75 25.23 8.35 -14.45
CA LEU A 75 25.21 8.97 -15.78
C LEU A 75 25.78 8.09 -16.89
N PRO A 76 26.88 7.35 -16.71
CA PRO A 76 27.36 6.41 -17.73
C PRO A 76 26.34 5.33 -18.06
N VAL A 77 25.66 4.81 -17.01
CA VAL A 77 24.62 3.79 -17.15
C VAL A 77 23.38 4.35 -17.87
N GLU A 78 22.91 5.54 -17.48
CA GLU A 78 21.81 6.24 -18.18
C GLU A 78 22.12 6.42 -19.67
N ARG A 79 23.32 6.91 -20.00
CA ARG A 79 23.75 7.09 -21.41
C ARG A 79 23.80 5.77 -22.16
N PHE A 80 24.29 4.71 -21.52
CA PHE A 80 24.31 3.37 -22.12
C PHE A 80 22.90 2.87 -22.40
N ILE A 81 21.97 2.97 -21.43
CA ILE A 81 20.56 2.57 -21.59
C ILE A 81 19.93 3.36 -22.71
N CYS A 82 20.05 4.70 -22.73
CA CYS A 82 19.48 5.54 -23.78
C CYS A 82 20.04 5.19 -25.17
N ARG A 83 21.33 4.86 -25.26
CA ARG A 83 21.96 4.44 -26.53
C ARG A 83 21.41 3.12 -27.04
N VAL A 84 21.30 2.12 -26.16
CA VAL A 84 20.79 0.78 -26.54
C VAL A 84 19.31 0.81 -26.89
N THR A 85 18.52 1.60 -26.19
CA THR A 85 17.06 1.71 -26.41
C THR A 85 16.68 2.73 -27.49
N GLY A 86 17.64 3.51 -28.01
CA GLY A 86 17.37 4.57 -28.99
C GLY A 86 16.59 5.76 -28.43
N VAL A 87 16.55 5.91 -27.10
CA VAL A 87 15.84 7.03 -26.44
C VAL A 87 16.67 8.30 -26.53
N ASP A 88 16.13 9.33 -27.19
CA ASP A 88 16.70 10.67 -27.14
C ASP A 88 16.38 11.33 -25.79
N SER A 89 17.41 11.46 -24.93
CA SER A 89 17.28 12.05 -23.61
C SER A 89 17.01 13.56 -23.62
N THR A 90 17.18 14.24 -24.76
CA THR A 90 16.94 15.68 -24.91
C THR A 90 15.51 15.99 -25.35
N ARG A 91 14.84 15.03 -26.01
CA ARG A 91 13.46 15.18 -26.46
C ARG A 91 12.51 15.16 -25.28
N GLU A 92 11.68 16.16 -25.17
CA GLU A 92 10.58 16.21 -24.21
C GLU A 92 9.25 15.79 -24.85
N MET A 93 8.40 15.13 -24.07
CA MET A 93 7.11 14.60 -24.48
C MET A 93 5.97 15.49 -23.99
N ASN A 94 4.94 15.66 -24.80
CA ASN A 94 3.66 16.20 -24.34
C ASN A 94 2.91 15.17 -23.47
N PHE A 95 1.77 15.56 -22.88
CA PHE A 95 1.05 14.66 -21.96
C PHE A 95 0.52 13.40 -22.65
N VAL A 96 0.14 13.47 -23.94
CA VAL A 96 -0.35 12.31 -24.71
C VAL A 96 0.77 11.32 -24.97
N GLU A 97 1.92 11.81 -25.46
CA GLU A 97 3.10 10.97 -25.68
C GLU A 97 3.57 10.31 -24.37
N TYR A 98 3.59 11.08 -23.27
CA TYR A 98 4.00 10.59 -21.97
C TYR A 98 3.04 9.48 -21.45
N ALA A 99 1.73 9.73 -21.53
CA ALA A 99 0.71 8.77 -21.14
C ALA A 99 0.74 7.50 -22.02
N THR A 100 0.98 7.66 -23.33
CA THR A 100 1.12 6.52 -24.25
C THR A 100 2.34 5.67 -23.91
N CYS A 101 3.49 6.28 -23.61
CA CYS A 101 4.67 5.55 -23.16
C CYS A 101 4.41 4.79 -21.86
N PHE A 102 3.71 5.41 -20.91
CA PHE A 102 3.34 4.76 -19.66
C PHE A 102 2.39 3.56 -19.86
N LEU A 103 1.37 3.70 -20.73
CA LEU A 103 0.46 2.61 -21.11
C LEU A 103 1.18 1.45 -21.79
N LEU A 104 2.03 1.77 -22.78
CA LEU A 104 2.81 0.76 -23.49
C LEU A 104 3.79 0.03 -22.56
N PHE A 105 4.43 0.76 -21.65
CA PHE A 105 5.27 0.17 -20.63
C PHE A 105 4.48 -0.83 -19.77
N GLY A 106 3.29 -0.44 -19.28
CA GLY A 106 2.43 -1.33 -18.50
C GLY A 106 2.00 -2.57 -19.29
N LEU A 107 1.60 -2.42 -20.54
CA LEU A 107 1.20 -3.53 -21.41
C LEU A 107 2.36 -4.51 -21.66
N VAL A 108 3.52 -3.99 -22.07
CA VAL A 108 4.71 -4.82 -22.36
C VAL A 108 5.18 -5.53 -21.09
N SER A 109 5.19 -4.85 -19.96
CA SER A 109 5.52 -5.41 -18.66
C SER A 109 4.58 -6.56 -18.28
N THR A 110 3.28 -6.38 -18.46
CA THR A 110 2.27 -7.42 -18.19
C THR A 110 2.50 -8.64 -19.08
N LEU A 111 2.69 -8.45 -20.38
CA LEU A 111 2.89 -9.55 -21.33
C LEU A 111 4.19 -10.32 -21.05
N LEU A 112 5.27 -9.59 -20.72
CA LEU A 112 6.56 -10.20 -20.38
C LEU A 112 6.46 -11.04 -19.11
N LEU A 113 5.85 -10.47 -18.05
CA LEU A 113 5.68 -11.20 -16.79
C LEU A 113 4.75 -12.40 -16.97
N PHE A 114 3.64 -12.25 -17.69
CA PHE A 114 2.76 -13.37 -18.02
C PHE A 114 3.53 -14.50 -18.73
N ALA A 115 4.36 -14.17 -19.71
CA ALA A 115 5.19 -15.16 -20.40
C ALA A 115 6.16 -15.87 -19.44
N ILE A 116 6.86 -15.12 -18.57
CA ILE A 116 7.75 -15.71 -17.54
C ILE A 116 6.99 -16.68 -16.66
N LEU A 117 5.82 -16.31 -16.15
CA LEU A 117 5.01 -17.16 -15.27
C LEU A 117 4.51 -18.44 -15.98
N LYS A 118 4.19 -18.36 -17.27
CA LYS A 118 3.75 -19.52 -18.05
C LYS A 118 4.87 -20.49 -18.40
N ILE A 119 6.10 -19.99 -18.60
CA ILE A 119 7.24 -20.83 -18.98
C ILE A 119 8.11 -21.23 -17.79
N GLN A 120 7.80 -20.80 -16.56
CA GLN A 120 8.66 -21.00 -15.38
C GLN A 120 9.07 -22.46 -15.17
N ARG A 121 8.23 -23.42 -15.48
CA ARG A 121 8.51 -24.86 -15.36
C ARG A 121 9.63 -25.38 -16.28
N PHE A 122 9.95 -24.62 -17.33
CA PHE A 122 11.00 -24.96 -18.31
C PHE A 122 12.32 -24.24 -18.03
N LEU A 123 12.35 -23.39 -16.97
CA LEU A 123 13.52 -22.63 -16.58
C LEU A 123 14.20 -23.34 -15.40
N PRO A 124 15.18 -24.25 -15.63
CA PRO A 124 15.73 -25.13 -14.59
C PRO A 124 16.60 -24.39 -13.58
N TRP A 125 17.01 -23.16 -13.88
CA TRP A 125 17.84 -22.36 -13.00
C TRP A 125 17.00 -21.78 -11.86
N PHE A 126 17.49 -21.92 -10.63
CA PHE A 126 16.82 -21.37 -9.45
C PHE A 126 15.51 -22.08 -9.05
N TYR A 127 15.31 -23.32 -9.46
CA TYR A 127 14.19 -24.09 -8.91
C TYR A 127 14.48 -24.49 -7.46
N PRO A 128 13.52 -24.32 -6.55
CA PRO A 128 13.54 -25.08 -5.30
C PRO A 128 13.53 -26.58 -5.62
N THR A 129 14.08 -27.40 -4.73
CA THR A 129 14.18 -28.87 -4.92
C THR A 129 12.86 -29.61 -4.87
N TYR A 130 11.72 -28.94 -4.79
CA TYR A 130 10.39 -29.54 -4.84
C TYR A 130 9.56 -28.91 -5.98
N HIS A 131 8.50 -29.64 -6.38
CA HIS A 131 7.65 -29.25 -7.49
C HIS A 131 6.80 -28.05 -7.13
N THR A 132 6.82 -27.01 -7.98
CA THR A 132 5.95 -25.87 -7.87
C THR A 132 4.53 -26.20 -8.32
N THR A 133 3.53 -25.56 -7.72
CA THR A 133 2.13 -25.64 -8.15
C THR A 133 1.96 -24.98 -9.53
N PRO A 134 1.34 -25.66 -10.52
CA PRO A 134 1.11 -25.03 -11.82
C PRO A 134 0.18 -23.82 -11.73
N LEU A 135 0.50 -22.76 -12.47
CA LEU A 135 -0.36 -21.59 -12.62
C LEU A 135 -1.37 -21.77 -13.74
N SER A 136 -2.66 -21.61 -13.41
CA SER A 136 -3.71 -21.49 -14.44
C SER A 136 -3.50 -20.22 -15.28
N PRO A 137 -3.97 -20.15 -16.52
CA PRO A 137 -3.77 -18.97 -17.38
C PRO A 137 -4.39 -17.70 -16.79
N ASP A 138 -5.56 -17.79 -16.17
CA ASP A 138 -6.26 -16.68 -15.55
C ASP A 138 -5.52 -16.16 -14.31
N LEU A 139 -5.00 -17.04 -13.44
CA LEU A 139 -4.17 -16.67 -12.30
C LEU A 139 -2.84 -16.05 -12.75
N ALA A 140 -2.18 -16.61 -13.77
CA ALA A 140 -0.94 -16.07 -14.30
C ALA A 140 -1.15 -14.66 -14.90
N LEU A 141 -2.26 -14.44 -15.60
CA LEU A 141 -2.62 -13.14 -16.15
C LEU A 141 -2.96 -12.13 -15.03
N ASN A 142 -3.74 -12.56 -14.04
CA ASN A 142 -4.05 -11.73 -12.86
C ASN A 142 -2.77 -11.30 -12.15
N ALA A 143 -1.87 -12.24 -11.84
CA ALA A 143 -0.59 -11.95 -11.21
C ALA A 143 0.28 -10.99 -12.05
N ALA A 144 0.34 -11.18 -13.37
CA ALA A 144 1.10 -10.32 -14.27
C ALA A 144 0.54 -8.88 -14.29
N ILE A 145 -0.78 -8.72 -14.37
CA ILE A 145 -1.46 -7.42 -14.26
C ILE A 145 -1.19 -6.80 -12.89
N SER A 146 -1.33 -7.58 -11.83
CA SER A 146 -1.16 -7.16 -10.47
C SER A 146 0.21 -6.53 -10.22
N PHE A 147 1.27 -7.20 -10.63
CA PHE A 147 2.64 -6.68 -10.45
C PHE A 147 2.97 -5.52 -11.40
N SER A 148 2.43 -5.49 -12.60
CA SER A 148 2.66 -4.38 -13.55
C SER A 148 1.89 -3.10 -13.18
N THR A 149 0.80 -3.22 -12.44
CA THR A 149 -0.01 -2.09 -11.94
C THR A 149 0.38 -1.63 -10.54
N THR A 150 1.39 -2.23 -9.91
CA THR A 150 1.78 -1.99 -8.51
C THR A 150 0.76 -2.45 -7.45
N SER A 151 -0.28 -3.20 -7.85
CA SER A 151 -1.26 -3.75 -6.89
C SER A 151 -0.66 -4.88 -6.05
N THR A 152 0.17 -5.70 -6.67
CA THR A 152 0.79 -6.91 -6.09
C THR A 152 -0.16 -7.83 -5.32
N TRP A 153 -1.43 -7.83 -5.74
CA TRP A 153 -2.43 -8.78 -5.29
C TRP A 153 -2.01 -10.20 -5.66
N GLN A 154 -1.95 -11.10 -4.68
CA GLN A 154 -1.45 -12.46 -4.84
C GLN A 154 -2.50 -13.48 -4.42
N ALA A 155 -3.16 -14.11 -5.38
CA ALA A 155 -4.10 -15.22 -5.15
C ALA A 155 -3.39 -16.60 -5.19
N TYR A 156 -2.14 -16.66 -4.74
CA TYR A 156 -1.28 -17.83 -4.69
C TYR A 156 -0.25 -17.71 -3.55
N SER A 157 0.30 -18.85 -3.12
CA SER A 157 1.41 -18.88 -2.16
C SER A 157 2.74 -18.90 -2.93
N GLY A 158 3.54 -17.82 -2.78
CA GLY A 158 4.77 -17.63 -3.55
C GLY A 158 5.79 -18.75 -3.32
N GLU A 159 5.93 -19.20 -2.07
CA GLU A 159 6.84 -20.26 -1.65
C GLU A 159 6.54 -21.64 -2.24
N THR A 160 5.28 -21.91 -2.64
CA THR A 160 4.88 -23.18 -3.24
C THR A 160 4.65 -23.10 -4.74
N THR A 161 4.42 -21.91 -5.28
CA THR A 161 3.98 -21.71 -6.66
C THR A 161 5.06 -21.16 -7.57
N MET A 162 5.97 -20.33 -7.03
CA MET A 162 6.96 -19.58 -7.81
C MET A 162 8.35 -20.20 -7.75
N SER A 163 9.03 -20.28 -8.90
CA SER A 163 10.47 -20.56 -8.95
C SER A 163 11.27 -19.32 -8.50
N TYR A 164 12.54 -19.49 -8.11
CA TYR A 164 13.41 -18.34 -7.81
C TYR A 164 13.58 -17.41 -9.00
N PHE A 165 13.61 -17.97 -10.22
CA PHE A 165 13.66 -17.16 -11.43
C PHE A 165 12.41 -16.26 -11.54
N SER A 166 11.21 -16.83 -11.35
CA SER A 166 9.97 -16.06 -11.37
C SER A 166 9.92 -15.03 -10.26
N GLN A 167 10.39 -15.36 -9.04
CA GLN A 167 10.44 -14.42 -7.92
C GLN A 167 11.36 -13.22 -8.20
N MET A 168 12.56 -13.45 -8.74
CA MET A 168 13.56 -12.40 -8.92
C MET A 168 13.44 -11.66 -10.26
N VAL A 169 13.47 -12.41 -11.38
CA VAL A 169 13.47 -11.83 -12.73
C VAL A 169 12.06 -11.44 -13.17
N GLY A 170 11.05 -12.14 -12.63
CA GLY A 170 9.65 -11.79 -12.83
C GLY A 170 9.17 -10.75 -11.83
N LEU A 171 8.76 -11.21 -10.65
CA LEU A 171 8.00 -10.41 -9.68
C LEU A 171 8.81 -9.27 -9.05
N CYS A 172 10.00 -9.56 -8.54
CA CYS A 172 10.86 -8.55 -7.89
C CYS A 172 11.31 -7.47 -8.88
N ALA A 173 11.76 -7.87 -10.09
CA ALA A 173 12.14 -6.92 -11.14
C ALA A 173 10.94 -6.06 -11.56
N GLN A 174 9.73 -6.67 -11.67
CA GLN A 174 8.53 -5.93 -12.03
C GLN A 174 8.11 -4.94 -10.94
N ASN A 175 8.21 -5.30 -9.66
CA ASN A 175 7.99 -4.37 -8.55
C ASN A 175 8.90 -3.15 -8.65
N PHE A 176 10.19 -3.38 -8.92
CA PHE A 176 11.16 -2.31 -9.08
C PHE A 176 10.83 -1.38 -10.26
N LEU A 177 10.52 -1.96 -11.42
CA LEU A 177 10.19 -1.22 -12.64
C LEU A 177 8.86 -0.44 -12.52
N ALA A 178 7.82 -1.06 -11.95
CA ALA A 178 6.51 -0.45 -11.79
C ALA A 178 6.52 0.70 -10.77
N ALA A 179 7.33 0.58 -9.70
CA ALA A 179 7.59 1.66 -8.76
C ALA A 179 8.25 2.86 -9.42
N GLY A 180 9.29 2.62 -10.24
CA GLY A 180 9.95 3.66 -11.04
C GLY A 180 9.00 4.37 -12.00
N ALA A 181 8.10 3.62 -12.64
CA ALA A 181 7.07 4.18 -13.53
C ALA A 181 6.06 5.06 -12.79
N GLY A 182 5.64 4.66 -11.59
CA GLY A 182 4.78 5.47 -10.72
C GLY A 182 5.45 6.78 -10.33
N LEU A 183 6.71 6.72 -9.92
CA LEU A 183 7.51 7.90 -9.59
C LEU A 183 7.69 8.83 -10.79
N ALA A 184 7.93 8.29 -11.98
CA ALA A 184 8.05 9.06 -13.22
C ALA A 184 6.76 9.85 -13.53
N VAL A 185 5.58 9.20 -13.41
CA VAL A 185 4.28 9.86 -13.58
C VAL A 185 4.06 10.96 -12.53
N GLY A 186 4.38 10.69 -11.26
CA GLY A 186 4.30 11.68 -10.19
C GLY A 186 5.15 12.92 -10.44
N VAL A 187 6.38 12.72 -10.90
CA VAL A 187 7.29 13.83 -11.23
C VAL A 187 6.85 14.60 -12.47
N ALA A 188 6.35 13.92 -13.51
CA ALA A 188 5.77 14.57 -14.68
C ALA A 188 4.57 15.43 -14.31
N PHE A 189 3.71 14.95 -13.41
CA PHE A 189 2.60 15.70 -12.84
C PHE A 189 3.08 16.96 -12.12
N ILE A 190 4.05 16.84 -11.20
CA ILE A 190 4.67 17.99 -10.50
C ILE A 190 5.26 19.00 -11.48
N ARG A 191 5.95 18.51 -12.51
CA ARG A 191 6.58 19.33 -13.55
C ARG A 191 5.53 20.12 -14.33
N GLY A 192 4.38 19.50 -14.67
CA GLY A 192 3.27 20.18 -15.33
C GLY A 192 2.67 21.32 -14.49
N LEU A 193 2.57 21.14 -13.17
CA LEU A 193 2.14 22.19 -12.25
C LEU A 193 3.16 23.34 -12.18
N ALA A 194 4.46 23.02 -12.21
CA ALA A 194 5.54 24.00 -12.09
C ALA A 194 5.77 24.83 -13.34
N ARG A 195 5.61 24.23 -14.53
CA ARG A 195 5.86 24.87 -15.83
C ARG A 195 4.80 25.90 -16.19
N GLN A 196 5.17 26.80 -17.08
CA GLN A 196 4.32 27.86 -17.64
C GLN A 196 4.57 27.93 -19.14
N MET A 197 3.50 28.15 -19.92
CA MET A 197 3.57 28.32 -21.38
C MET A 197 4.38 27.20 -22.07
N SER A 198 4.19 25.96 -21.59
CA SER A 198 4.90 24.78 -22.10
C SER A 198 3.92 23.66 -22.42
N ASP A 199 4.14 22.95 -23.53
CA ASP A 199 3.33 21.80 -23.94
C ASP A 199 3.88 20.47 -23.43
N THR A 200 5.04 20.46 -22.76
CA THR A 200 5.77 19.25 -22.42
C THR A 200 5.80 18.97 -20.94
N LEU A 201 5.86 17.69 -20.58
CA LEU A 201 5.95 17.20 -19.18
C LEU A 201 7.31 16.55 -18.84
N GLY A 202 8.20 16.41 -19.82
CA GLY A 202 9.49 15.73 -19.71
C GLY A 202 9.56 14.49 -20.60
N ASN A 203 10.40 13.51 -20.23
CA ASN A 203 10.56 12.26 -20.97
C ASN A 203 10.36 11.07 -20.03
N PHE A 204 9.35 10.24 -20.29
CA PHE A 204 8.98 9.09 -19.47
C PHE A 204 10.16 8.14 -19.24
N TRP A 205 10.90 7.78 -20.27
CA TRP A 205 11.99 6.81 -20.19
C TRP A 205 13.18 7.33 -19.37
N VAL A 206 13.46 8.63 -19.51
CA VAL A 206 14.51 9.28 -18.72
C VAL A 206 14.09 9.40 -17.24
N ASP A 207 12.85 9.80 -16.99
CA ASP A 207 12.31 9.92 -15.63
C ASP A 207 12.27 8.54 -14.95
N LEU A 208 11.85 7.49 -15.66
CA LEU A 208 11.89 6.10 -15.23
C LEU A 208 13.33 5.68 -14.85
N THR A 209 14.27 5.84 -15.78
CA THR A 209 15.67 5.44 -15.57
C THR A 209 16.29 6.16 -14.38
N ARG A 210 16.01 7.46 -14.22
CA ARG A 210 16.50 8.24 -13.07
C ARG A 210 15.86 7.83 -11.76
N GLY A 211 14.57 7.59 -11.75
CA GLY A 211 13.87 7.04 -10.58
C GLY A 211 14.46 5.73 -10.12
N LEU A 212 14.76 4.83 -11.07
CA LEU A 212 15.36 3.53 -10.79
C LEU A 212 16.81 3.66 -10.29
N LEU A 213 17.69 4.36 -11.00
CA LEU A 213 19.13 4.35 -10.74
C LEU A 213 19.56 5.26 -9.58
N TRP A 214 18.96 6.45 -9.44
CA TRP A 214 19.38 7.42 -8.42
C TRP A 214 18.61 7.30 -7.12
N ILE A 215 17.37 6.78 -7.13
CA ILE A 215 16.50 6.78 -5.97
C ILE A 215 16.25 5.36 -5.46
N LEU A 216 15.63 4.51 -6.29
CA LEU A 216 15.20 3.18 -5.84
C LEU A 216 16.37 2.22 -5.66
N LEU A 217 17.33 2.16 -6.57
CA LEU A 217 18.45 1.21 -6.49
C LEU A 217 19.33 1.43 -5.25
N PRO A 218 19.78 2.66 -4.93
CA PRO A 218 20.57 2.88 -3.72
C PRO A 218 19.80 2.54 -2.44
N GLY A 219 18.51 2.90 -2.39
CA GLY A 219 17.63 2.56 -1.27
C GLY A 219 17.43 1.06 -1.12
N ALA A 220 17.21 0.35 -2.23
CA ALA A 220 17.04 -1.10 -2.24
C ALA A 220 18.32 -1.84 -1.79
N LEU A 221 19.49 -1.41 -2.26
CA LEU A 221 20.77 -2.00 -1.84
C LEU A 221 21.01 -1.81 -0.34
N LEU A 222 20.83 -0.59 0.17
CA LEU A 222 21.00 -0.32 1.60
C LEU A 222 19.98 -1.10 2.43
N GLY A 223 18.72 -1.10 2.04
CA GLY A 223 17.67 -1.79 2.77
C GLY A 223 17.83 -3.31 2.75
N ALA A 224 18.24 -3.90 1.62
CA ALA A 224 18.52 -5.35 1.55
C ALA A 224 19.65 -5.76 2.49
N LEU A 225 20.72 -4.96 2.60
CA LEU A 225 21.82 -5.20 3.56
C LEU A 225 21.31 -5.12 5.01
N LEU A 226 20.48 -4.12 5.33
CA LEU A 226 19.93 -3.96 6.67
C LEU A 226 18.96 -5.09 7.03
N LEU A 227 18.09 -5.53 6.12
CA LEU A 227 17.18 -6.65 6.36
C LEU A 227 17.93 -7.97 6.47
N THR A 228 18.94 -8.21 5.64
CA THR A 228 19.81 -9.39 5.77
C THR A 228 20.55 -9.41 7.13
N TRP A 229 21.01 -8.25 7.58
CA TRP A 229 21.61 -8.12 8.92
C TRP A 229 20.60 -8.44 10.03
N GLN A 230 19.30 -8.16 9.84
CA GLN A 230 18.22 -8.51 10.76
C GLN A 230 17.81 -9.99 10.70
N GLY A 231 18.37 -10.78 9.77
CA GLY A 231 18.11 -12.22 9.65
C GLY A 231 17.14 -12.60 8.51
N VAL A 232 16.74 -11.65 7.67
CA VAL A 232 15.95 -11.96 6.46
C VAL A 232 16.84 -12.74 5.48
N PRO A 233 16.41 -13.91 4.98
CA PRO A 233 17.20 -14.72 4.05
C PRO A 233 17.56 -13.96 2.76
N MET A 234 18.80 -14.13 2.32
CA MET A 234 19.30 -13.61 1.04
C MET A 234 20.25 -14.62 0.41
N ASN A 235 19.68 -15.68 -0.17
CA ASN A 235 20.45 -16.77 -0.76
C ASN A 235 19.69 -17.41 -1.93
N PHE A 236 20.33 -18.35 -2.61
CA PHE A 236 19.74 -19.18 -3.68
C PHE A 236 19.84 -20.67 -3.37
N HIS A 237 19.97 -21.04 -2.09
CA HIS A 237 20.01 -22.44 -1.69
C HIS A 237 18.65 -23.12 -1.90
N PRO A 238 18.66 -24.44 -2.13
CA PRO A 238 17.42 -25.22 -2.11
C PRO A 238 16.70 -25.10 -0.77
N TYR A 239 15.40 -25.33 -0.77
CA TYR A 239 14.63 -25.36 0.48
C TYR A 239 15.18 -26.42 1.43
N ALA A 240 15.35 -26.06 2.69
CA ALA A 240 15.82 -26.98 3.71
C ALA A 240 14.71 -27.95 4.13
N VAL A 241 15.04 -29.22 4.29
CA VAL A 241 14.11 -30.24 4.80
C VAL A 241 14.56 -30.63 6.19
N ALA A 242 13.73 -30.36 7.19
CA ALA A 242 13.94 -30.75 8.58
C ALA A 242 12.96 -31.85 8.99
N SER A 243 13.37 -32.70 9.95
CA SER A 243 12.46 -33.63 10.60
C SER A 243 11.92 -33.01 11.87
N THR A 244 10.61 -33.00 12.05
CA THR A 244 9.97 -32.53 13.28
C THR A 244 10.17 -33.54 14.41
N VAL A 245 9.87 -33.11 15.62
CA VAL A 245 9.95 -33.99 16.82
C VAL A 245 9.00 -35.19 16.67
N GLU A 246 7.87 -35.02 15.98
CA GLU A 246 6.89 -36.06 15.70
C GLU A 246 7.30 -36.98 14.52
N GLY A 247 8.47 -36.76 13.91
CA GLY A 247 8.99 -37.56 12.80
C GLY A 247 8.46 -37.20 11.42
N SER A 248 7.64 -36.17 11.28
CA SER A 248 7.20 -35.66 9.99
C SER A 248 8.29 -34.79 9.32
N LYS A 249 8.20 -34.62 8.00
CA LYS A 249 9.11 -33.74 7.26
C LYS A 249 8.52 -32.35 7.13
N GLN A 250 9.29 -31.35 7.52
CA GLN A 250 8.99 -29.93 7.31
C GLN A 250 9.90 -29.36 6.23
N VAL A 251 9.30 -28.77 5.20
CA VAL A 251 10.03 -28.03 4.18
C VAL A 251 10.12 -26.56 4.62
N ILE A 252 11.33 -26.06 4.76
CA ILE A 252 11.60 -24.68 5.18
C ILE A 252 12.01 -23.90 3.94
N PRO A 253 11.13 -23.01 3.42
CA PRO A 253 11.43 -22.20 2.26
C PRO A 253 12.47 -21.13 2.61
N GLN A 254 13.32 -20.82 1.65
CA GLN A 254 14.32 -19.75 1.73
C GLN A 254 14.50 -19.15 0.32
N GLY A 255 15.41 -18.22 0.15
CA GLY A 255 15.64 -17.60 -1.15
C GLY A 255 16.18 -16.17 -1.02
N PRO A 256 16.13 -15.38 -2.09
CA PRO A 256 16.57 -13.98 -2.10
C PRO A 256 15.48 -13.06 -1.56
N VAL A 257 15.00 -13.32 -0.34
CA VAL A 257 13.85 -12.69 0.29
C VAL A 257 14.11 -11.21 0.59
N ALA A 258 15.28 -10.88 1.17
CA ALA A 258 15.57 -9.50 1.59
C ALA A 258 15.53 -8.48 0.43
N ALA A 259 15.96 -8.89 -0.78
CA ALA A 259 15.87 -8.01 -1.95
C ALA A 259 14.43 -7.73 -2.36
N MET A 260 13.57 -8.74 -2.40
CA MET A 260 12.17 -8.57 -2.73
C MET A 260 11.45 -7.75 -1.66
N GLU A 261 11.73 -8.03 -0.39
CA GLU A 261 11.11 -7.37 0.76
C GLU A 261 11.34 -5.86 0.76
N ILE A 262 12.57 -5.43 0.60
CA ILE A 262 12.85 -3.98 0.59
C ILE A 262 12.35 -3.30 -0.68
N ILE A 263 12.42 -3.97 -1.85
CA ILE A 263 11.95 -3.39 -3.11
C ILE A 263 10.43 -3.19 -3.06
N LYS A 264 9.66 -4.16 -2.56
CA LYS A 264 8.21 -4.03 -2.44
C LYS A 264 7.81 -2.88 -1.52
N ASN A 265 8.53 -2.69 -0.41
CA ASN A 265 8.24 -1.65 0.57
C ASN A 265 8.68 -0.26 0.08
N LEU A 266 9.92 -0.12 -0.41
CA LEU A 266 10.45 1.15 -0.93
C LEU A 266 9.69 1.65 -2.17
N GLY A 267 9.23 0.71 -3.00
CA GLY A 267 8.44 0.99 -4.20
C GLY A 267 6.95 1.20 -3.94
N THR A 268 6.49 1.02 -2.69
CA THR A 268 5.06 1.03 -2.34
C THR A 268 4.24 0.06 -3.19
N ASN A 269 4.75 -1.16 -3.38
CA ASN A 269 4.11 -2.17 -4.21
C ASN A 269 3.34 -3.20 -3.37
N GLY A 270 3.97 -3.72 -2.29
CA GLY A 270 3.45 -4.81 -1.50
C GLY A 270 3.67 -6.19 -2.12
N GLY A 271 2.80 -7.13 -1.77
CA GLY A 271 3.02 -8.54 -2.02
C GLY A 271 4.07 -9.13 -1.09
N GLY A 272 4.51 -10.36 -1.35
CA GLY A 272 5.54 -11.01 -0.56
C GLY A 272 6.19 -12.16 -1.31
N PHE A 273 7.34 -12.58 -0.81
CA PHE A 273 7.98 -13.82 -1.22
C PHE A 273 7.16 -15.02 -0.71
N PHE A 274 6.64 -14.88 0.52
CA PHE A 274 5.77 -15.85 1.19
C PHE A 274 4.31 -15.38 1.18
N ASN A 275 3.39 -16.33 1.27
CA ASN A 275 1.96 -16.03 1.31
C ASN A 275 1.56 -15.17 2.51
N ALA A 276 2.17 -15.42 3.68
CA ALA A 276 1.90 -14.66 4.89
C ALA A 276 2.49 -13.23 4.88
N ASN A 277 3.23 -12.87 3.82
CA ASN A 277 3.83 -11.56 3.64
C ASN A 277 4.69 -11.15 4.85
N GLY A 278 4.72 -9.88 5.26
CA GLY A 278 5.46 -9.38 6.42
C GLY A 278 5.03 -9.93 7.79
N ALA A 279 4.00 -10.79 7.86
CA ALA A 279 3.73 -11.63 9.02
C ALA A 279 4.66 -12.85 9.09
N HIS A 280 5.24 -13.27 7.96
CA HIS A 280 6.18 -14.39 7.94
C HIS A 280 7.50 -14.02 8.61
N PRO A 281 8.03 -14.86 9.56
CA PRO A 281 9.28 -14.55 10.27
C PRO A 281 10.50 -14.35 9.36
N TYR A 282 10.51 -14.93 8.15
CA TYR A 282 11.61 -14.79 7.20
C TYR A 282 11.49 -13.54 6.31
N GLU A 283 10.37 -12.86 6.27
CA GLU A 283 10.27 -11.54 5.65
C GLU A 283 10.56 -10.44 6.67
N ASN A 284 9.99 -10.56 7.87
CA ASN A 284 10.01 -9.53 8.90
C ASN A 284 10.26 -10.13 10.29
N PRO A 285 11.52 -10.50 10.61
CA PRO A 285 11.87 -11.29 11.81
C PRO A 285 11.77 -10.51 13.13
N THR A 286 11.99 -9.19 13.11
CA THR A 286 12.17 -8.40 14.35
C THR A 286 11.29 -7.15 14.36
N PRO A 287 11.00 -6.56 15.54
CA PRO A 287 10.36 -5.24 15.60
C PRO A 287 11.15 -4.14 14.87
N PHE A 288 12.47 -4.28 14.77
CA PHE A 288 13.31 -3.32 14.06
C PHE A 288 13.21 -3.48 12.54
N SER A 289 13.17 -4.72 12.00
CA SER A 289 12.89 -4.95 10.58
C SER A 289 11.53 -4.37 10.21
N ASN A 290 10.49 -4.62 11.01
CA ASN A 290 9.16 -4.04 10.81
C ASN A 290 9.19 -2.50 10.75
N PHE A 291 9.93 -1.87 11.65
CA PHE A 291 10.07 -0.42 11.67
C PHE A 291 10.79 0.11 10.42
N LEU A 292 11.85 -0.56 9.96
CA LEU A 292 12.58 -0.22 8.73
C LEU A 292 11.69 -0.35 7.49
N GLU A 293 10.91 -1.40 7.40
CA GLU A 293 9.98 -1.65 6.31
C GLU A 293 8.91 -0.56 6.23
N LEU A 294 8.29 -0.22 7.36
CA LEU A 294 7.30 0.85 7.43
C LEU A 294 7.89 2.22 7.07
N LEU A 295 9.13 2.50 7.48
CA LEU A 295 9.83 3.71 7.05
C LEU A 295 10.08 3.70 5.55
N ALA A 296 10.52 2.58 4.96
CA ALA A 296 10.75 2.47 3.53
C ALA A 296 9.50 2.78 2.72
N ILE A 297 8.32 2.34 3.20
CA ILE A 297 7.03 2.61 2.58
C ILE A 297 6.74 4.12 2.51
N VAL A 298 6.92 4.84 3.60
CA VAL A 298 6.41 6.23 3.73
C VAL A 298 7.41 7.29 3.26
N LEU A 299 8.72 7.03 3.35
CA LEU A 299 9.74 8.06 3.17
C LEU A 299 9.70 8.75 1.80
N LEU A 300 9.64 7.99 0.71
CA LEU A 300 9.65 8.56 -0.64
C LEU A 300 8.33 9.29 -0.98
N PRO A 301 7.14 8.70 -0.72
CA PRO A 301 5.88 9.43 -0.90
C PRO A 301 5.79 10.72 -0.08
N ALA A 302 6.22 10.70 1.18
CA ALA A 302 6.25 11.90 2.02
C ALA A 302 7.22 12.96 1.45
N ALA A 303 8.39 12.55 0.97
CA ALA A 303 9.37 13.45 0.38
C ALA A 303 8.89 14.13 -0.92
N LEU A 304 7.98 13.50 -1.68
CA LEU A 304 7.39 14.10 -2.88
C LEU A 304 6.67 15.41 -2.59
N THR A 305 6.09 15.60 -1.40
CA THR A 305 5.46 16.87 -1.00
C THR A 305 6.47 18.01 -0.97
N ASN A 306 7.68 17.75 -0.44
CA ASN A 306 8.75 18.74 -0.42
C ASN A 306 9.35 18.95 -1.82
N THR A 307 9.51 17.87 -2.61
CA THR A 307 9.92 17.93 -4.02
C THR A 307 8.99 18.86 -4.80
N PHE A 308 7.69 18.71 -4.64
CA PHE A 308 6.67 19.57 -5.24
C PHE A 308 6.85 21.03 -4.83
N GLY A 309 6.88 21.32 -3.51
CA GLY A 309 7.02 22.68 -3.01
C GLY A 309 8.26 23.39 -3.57
N ARG A 310 9.36 22.65 -3.75
CA ARG A 310 10.61 23.16 -4.33
C ARG A 310 10.50 23.40 -5.85
N MET A 311 9.92 22.45 -6.58
CA MET A 311 9.79 22.56 -8.04
C MET A 311 8.82 23.66 -8.47
N VAL A 312 7.74 23.91 -7.72
CA VAL A 312 6.80 25.02 -7.99
C VAL A 312 7.25 26.36 -7.44
N GLY A 313 8.35 26.39 -6.66
CA GLY A 313 8.88 27.60 -6.03
C GLY A 313 8.06 28.09 -4.82
N GLN A 314 7.24 27.23 -4.23
CA GLN A 314 6.38 27.54 -3.07
C GLN A 314 6.51 26.45 -1.99
N PRO A 315 7.59 26.46 -1.18
CA PRO A 315 7.83 25.43 -0.17
C PRO A 315 6.69 25.28 0.86
N ARG A 316 5.98 26.38 1.18
CA ARG A 316 4.83 26.35 2.11
C ARG A 316 3.71 25.46 1.63
N GLN A 317 3.45 25.41 0.30
CA GLN A 317 2.44 24.50 -0.30
C GLN A 317 2.80 23.04 -0.05
N GLY A 318 4.06 22.66 -0.25
CA GLY A 318 4.51 21.29 0.01
C GLY A 318 4.34 20.88 1.47
N TRP A 319 4.72 21.78 2.40
CA TRP A 319 4.55 21.54 3.83
C TRP A 319 3.09 21.50 4.27
N LEU A 320 2.20 22.30 3.66
CA LEU A 320 0.78 22.26 3.96
C LEU A 320 0.16 20.92 3.56
N LEU A 321 0.44 20.43 2.35
CA LEU A 321 -0.06 19.11 1.91
C LEU A 321 0.50 17.99 2.82
N TYR A 322 1.78 18.08 3.18
CA TYR A 322 2.37 17.15 4.16
C TYR A 322 1.64 17.18 5.51
N ALA A 323 1.34 18.38 6.03
CA ALA A 323 0.62 18.52 7.31
C ALA A 323 -0.79 17.94 7.26
N VAL A 324 -1.52 18.11 6.14
CA VAL A 324 -2.83 17.50 5.92
C VAL A 324 -2.70 15.96 5.92
N MET A 325 -1.69 15.41 5.23
CA MET A 325 -1.43 13.97 5.24
C MET A 325 -1.11 13.45 6.65
N VAL A 326 -0.25 14.13 7.41
CA VAL A 326 0.07 13.77 8.80
C VAL A 326 -1.16 13.81 9.69
N LEU A 327 -2.02 14.82 9.54
CA LEU A 327 -3.25 14.96 10.31
C LEU A 327 -4.19 13.76 10.07
N LEU A 328 -4.46 13.43 8.82
CA LEU A 328 -5.31 12.31 8.45
C LEU A 328 -4.72 10.96 8.91
N PHE A 329 -3.42 10.76 8.70
CA PHE A 329 -2.71 9.56 9.16
C PHE A 329 -2.79 9.40 10.68
N THR A 330 -2.48 10.47 11.42
CA THR A 330 -2.50 10.42 12.89
C THR A 330 -3.90 10.16 13.42
N GLY A 331 -4.92 10.80 12.84
CA GLY A 331 -6.31 10.53 13.19
C GLY A 331 -6.68 9.06 12.97
N GLY A 332 -6.37 8.52 11.79
CA GLY A 332 -6.65 7.12 11.44
C GLY A 332 -5.96 6.12 12.37
N ILE A 333 -4.64 6.28 12.60
CA ILE A 333 -3.89 5.36 13.47
C ILE A 333 -4.35 5.40 14.92
N LEU A 334 -4.63 6.57 15.48
CA LEU A 334 -5.13 6.69 16.85
C LEU A 334 -6.49 6.01 17.00
N PHE A 335 -7.34 6.09 15.98
CA PHE A 335 -8.64 5.43 15.96
C PHE A 335 -8.48 3.89 15.93
N VAL A 336 -7.65 3.36 15.02
CA VAL A 336 -7.36 1.93 14.95
C VAL A 336 -6.77 1.43 16.26
N GLN A 337 -5.76 2.09 16.82
CA GLN A 337 -5.16 1.70 18.09
C GLN A 337 -6.17 1.72 19.25
N HIS A 338 -7.05 2.71 19.28
CA HIS A 338 -8.08 2.80 20.31
C HIS A 338 -8.98 1.56 20.31
N PHE A 339 -9.52 1.16 19.16
CA PHE A 339 -10.41 0.01 19.08
C PHE A 339 -9.69 -1.32 19.29
N GLU A 340 -8.47 -1.47 18.79
CA GLU A 340 -7.69 -2.70 18.97
C GLU A 340 -7.26 -2.89 20.44
N HIS A 341 -6.91 -1.82 21.16
CA HIS A 341 -6.59 -1.91 22.58
C HIS A 341 -7.80 -2.17 23.49
N HIS A 342 -9.02 -1.86 23.06
CA HIS A 342 -10.24 -2.16 23.82
C HIS A 342 -10.76 -3.59 23.60
N GLY A 343 -10.15 -4.35 22.68
CA GLY A 343 -10.55 -5.71 22.34
C GLY A 343 -11.80 -5.78 21.46
N ASN A 344 -12.08 -6.98 20.95
CA ASN A 344 -13.24 -7.21 20.09
C ASN A 344 -14.49 -7.49 20.97
N PRO A 345 -15.53 -6.65 20.91
CA PRO A 345 -16.74 -6.81 21.72
C PRO A 345 -17.59 -8.02 21.30
N LEU A 346 -17.31 -8.64 20.14
CA LEU A 346 -18.01 -9.82 19.66
C LEU A 346 -17.49 -11.12 20.30
N PHE A 347 -16.28 -11.11 20.86
CA PHE A 347 -15.76 -12.26 21.59
C PHE A 347 -16.36 -12.30 23.01
N HIS A 348 -17.35 -13.14 23.18
CA HIS A 348 -17.86 -13.52 24.49
C HIS A 348 -17.04 -14.71 24.99
N GLY A 349 -16.35 -14.53 26.11
CA GLY A 349 -15.58 -15.63 26.72
C GLY A 349 -16.46 -16.85 26.97
N ALA A 350 -16.05 -18.01 26.47
CA ALA A 350 -16.79 -19.29 26.53
C ALA A 350 -17.08 -19.78 27.97
N ASN A 351 -16.60 -19.10 29.01
CA ASN A 351 -16.73 -19.51 30.43
C ASN A 351 -17.59 -18.59 31.31
N SER A 352 -18.33 -17.64 30.73
CA SER A 352 -19.18 -16.74 31.55
C SER A 352 -20.64 -17.20 31.52
N ALA A 353 -20.92 -18.37 32.11
CA ALA A 353 -22.30 -18.79 32.37
C ALA A 353 -23.02 -17.96 33.45
N ASN A 354 -22.33 -17.09 34.21
CA ASN A 354 -22.91 -16.46 35.40
C ASN A 354 -22.50 -15.02 35.70
N THR A 355 -21.87 -14.26 34.83
CA THR A 355 -21.60 -12.85 35.13
C THR A 355 -22.11 -11.94 34.00
N LYS A 356 -22.97 -10.99 34.38
CA LYS A 356 -23.50 -9.91 33.50
C LYS A 356 -22.42 -8.90 33.04
N GLU A 357 -21.16 -9.16 33.35
CA GLU A 357 -20.04 -8.35 32.89
C GLU A 357 -19.50 -8.92 31.56
N ARG A 358 -19.61 -8.13 30.49
CA ARG A 358 -18.90 -8.38 29.25
C ARG A 358 -17.40 -8.43 29.57
N GLN A 359 -16.82 -9.63 29.62
CA GLN A 359 -15.37 -9.76 29.73
C GLN A 359 -14.76 -9.33 28.39
N VAL A 360 -14.30 -8.11 28.34
CA VAL A 360 -13.43 -7.60 27.27
C VAL A 360 -12.12 -8.39 27.36
N GLN A 361 -11.54 -8.75 26.20
CA GLN A 361 -10.22 -9.39 26.16
C GLN A 361 -9.23 -8.57 26.99
N SER A 362 -8.65 -9.19 28.04
CA SER A 362 -7.63 -8.51 28.84
C SER A 362 -6.38 -8.30 27.98
N GLY A 363 -5.97 -7.03 27.79
CA GLY A 363 -4.80 -6.67 26.98
C GLY A 363 -5.09 -6.30 25.53
N GLY A 364 -6.37 -6.29 25.10
CA GLY A 364 -6.79 -5.87 23.76
C GLY A 364 -6.86 -7.01 22.74
N ASN A 365 -7.11 -6.67 21.48
CA ASN A 365 -7.31 -7.62 20.39
C ASN A 365 -5.98 -8.09 19.78
N MET A 366 -5.51 -9.25 20.21
CA MET A 366 -4.30 -9.90 19.67
C MET A 366 -4.61 -10.94 18.57
N GLU A 367 -5.89 -11.18 18.25
CA GLU A 367 -6.23 -12.11 17.18
C GLU A 367 -5.61 -11.66 15.85
N GLY A 368 -5.06 -12.63 15.10
CA GLY A 368 -4.41 -12.38 13.80
C GLY A 368 -3.18 -11.47 13.86
N LYS A 369 -2.63 -11.19 15.04
CA LYS A 369 -1.46 -10.33 15.23
C LYS A 369 -0.29 -11.11 15.79
N GLU A 370 0.91 -10.80 15.32
CA GLU A 370 2.15 -11.42 15.77
C GLU A 370 2.61 -10.86 17.11
N VAL A 371 2.97 -11.74 18.05
CA VAL A 371 3.43 -11.35 19.39
C VAL A 371 4.65 -10.43 19.34
N ARG A 372 5.57 -10.65 18.36
CA ARG A 372 6.78 -9.83 18.20
C ARG A 372 6.50 -8.37 17.84
N PHE A 373 5.34 -8.05 17.29
CA PHE A 373 4.92 -6.68 16.94
C PHE A 373 3.91 -6.10 17.93
N GLY A 374 3.08 -6.95 18.54
CA GLY A 374 2.00 -6.57 19.42
C GLY A 374 0.92 -5.75 18.71
N ILE A 375 -0.06 -5.27 19.46
CA ILE A 375 -1.17 -4.46 18.94
C ILE A 375 -0.68 -3.16 18.31
N GLY A 376 0.26 -2.47 18.97
CA GLY A 376 0.77 -1.19 18.49
C GLY A 376 1.50 -1.28 17.15
N GLY A 377 2.40 -2.27 17.01
CA GLY A 377 3.15 -2.49 15.76
C GLY A 377 2.28 -2.98 14.61
N SER A 378 1.31 -3.87 14.89
CA SER A 378 0.36 -4.36 13.89
C SER A 378 -0.60 -3.26 13.42
N SER A 379 -1.15 -2.48 14.36
CA SER A 379 -2.03 -1.34 14.02
C SER A 379 -1.30 -0.27 13.21
N LEU A 380 -0.03 0.03 13.56
CA LEU A 380 0.78 0.97 12.79
C LEU A 380 1.02 0.47 11.37
N ALA A 381 1.38 -0.82 11.21
CA ALA A 381 1.60 -1.42 9.90
C ALA A 381 0.32 -1.40 9.05
N ALA A 382 -0.81 -1.86 9.59
CA ALA A 382 -2.09 -1.85 8.88
C ALA A 382 -2.51 -0.43 8.44
N ALA A 383 -2.33 0.58 9.32
CA ALA A 383 -2.60 1.97 8.97
C ALA A 383 -1.63 2.50 7.90
N VAL A 384 -0.33 2.18 7.98
CA VAL A 384 0.66 2.58 6.96
C VAL A 384 0.29 1.97 5.61
N THR A 385 0.09 0.66 5.53
CA THR A 385 -0.11 -0.03 4.25
C THR A 385 -1.44 0.32 3.60
N SER A 386 -2.52 0.50 4.37
CA SER A 386 -3.82 0.91 3.83
C SER A 386 -3.85 2.34 3.31
N ASN A 387 -3.00 3.24 3.85
CA ASN A 387 -2.88 4.61 3.37
C ASN A 387 -1.99 4.75 2.13
N THR A 388 -1.03 3.83 1.93
CA THR A 388 0.12 4.04 1.04
C THR A 388 0.12 3.22 -0.24
N ALA A 389 -0.96 2.58 -0.63
CA ALA A 389 -1.01 1.68 -1.80
C ALA A 389 0.06 0.58 -1.77
N THR A 390 0.42 0.06 -0.59
CA THR A 390 1.56 -0.86 -0.48
C THR A 390 1.16 -2.32 -0.34
N GLY A 391 0.11 -2.63 0.42
CA GLY A 391 -0.35 -4.01 0.61
C GLY A 391 0.63 -4.93 1.37
N SER A 392 1.67 -4.40 2.00
CA SER A 392 2.57 -5.16 2.86
C SER A 392 1.93 -5.35 4.23
N THR A 393 1.54 -6.57 4.57
CA THR A 393 0.83 -6.88 5.82
C THR A 393 1.74 -7.60 6.81
N ASN A 394 1.58 -7.31 8.10
CA ASN A 394 2.21 -8.04 9.20
C ASN A 394 1.22 -8.66 10.17
N SER A 395 -0.06 -8.58 9.86
CA SER A 395 -1.20 -9.09 10.64
C SER A 395 -2.37 -9.42 9.73
N SER A 396 -3.34 -10.19 10.21
CA SER A 396 -4.56 -10.50 9.47
C SER A 396 -5.58 -9.38 9.62
N ASP A 397 -5.91 -8.70 8.53
CA ASP A 397 -6.91 -7.62 8.56
C ASP A 397 -8.33 -8.12 8.87
N ASP A 398 -8.63 -9.38 8.56
CA ASP A 398 -9.89 -10.05 8.89
C ASP A 398 -10.16 -10.11 10.40
N SER A 399 -9.10 -10.13 11.20
CA SER A 399 -9.16 -10.21 12.66
C SER A 399 -9.16 -8.85 13.38
N PHE A 400 -9.13 -7.76 12.64
CA PHE A 400 -9.31 -6.44 13.22
C PHE A 400 -10.76 -6.23 13.64
N THR A 401 -10.98 -5.39 14.67
CA THR A 401 -12.34 -5.01 15.06
C THR A 401 -13.05 -4.33 13.88
N SER A 402 -14.36 -4.46 13.79
CA SER A 402 -15.16 -3.94 12.67
C SER A 402 -14.92 -2.45 12.38
N LEU A 403 -14.75 -1.63 13.42
CA LEU A 403 -14.47 -0.19 13.26
C LEU A 403 -13.01 0.08 12.86
N SER A 404 -12.05 -0.73 13.30
CA SER A 404 -10.68 -0.66 12.80
C SER A 404 -10.63 -1.03 11.32
N GLY A 405 -11.27 -2.14 10.92
CA GLY A 405 -11.40 -2.54 9.52
C GLY A 405 -12.08 -1.47 8.65
N MET A 406 -13.08 -0.74 9.21
CA MET A 406 -13.69 0.41 8.53
C MET A 406 -12.69 1.52 8.22
N ILE A 407 -11.77 1.85 9.14
CA ILE A 407 -10.74 2.86 8.90
C ILE A 407 -9.76 2.40 7.82
N LEU A 408 -9.31 1.13 7.85
CA LEU A 408 -8.44 0.58 6.82
C LEU A 408 -9.10 0.64 5.44
N LEU A 409 -10.37 0.24 5.35
CA LEU A 409 -11.18 0.35 4.14
C LEU A 409 -11.33 1.81 3.68
N MET A 410 -11.60 2.74 4.61
CA MET A 410 -11.75 4.16 4.31
C MET A 410 -10.46 4.74 3.71
N ASN A 411 -9.29 4.38 4.24
CA ASN A 411 -8.00 4.82 3.70
C ASN A 411 -7.85 4.49 2.21
N MET A 412 -8.28 3.30 1.78
CA MET A 412 -8.26 2.90 0.37
C MET A 412 -9.33 3.62 -0.46
N LEU A 413 -10.55 3.74 0.07
CA LEU A 413 -11.69 4.33 -0.64
C LEU A 413 -11.54 5.84 -0.89
N ILE A 414 -10.81 6.57 -0.03
CA ILE A 414 -10.47 7.98 -0.29
C ILE A 414 -9.39 8.14 -1.37
N GLY A 415 -8.85 7.04 -1.92
CA GLY A 415 -7.90 7.06 -3.03
C GLY A 415 -6.45 7.18 -2.59
N GLU A 416 -6.11 6.65 -1.41
CA GLU A 416 -4.73 6.58 -0.90
C GLU A 416 -3.99 7.91 -0.94
N LEU A 417 -4.66 8.95 -0.49
CA LEU A 417 -4.15 10.32 -0.52
C LEU A 417 -3.00 10.55 0.47
N VAL A 418 -2.98 9.75 1.55
CA VAL A 418 -2.10 9.95 2.69
C VAL A 418 -0.83 9.14 2.51
N PHE A 419 0.25 9.78 2.08
CA PHE A 419 1.52 9.14 1.73
C PHE A 419 1.34 7.99 0.73
N GLY A 420 0.30 8.05 -0.08
CA GLY A 420 -0.08 7.00 -1.02
C GLY A 420 1.01 6.67 -2.03
N GLY A 421 0.78 5.64 -2.83
CA GLY A 421 1.76 5.02 -3.71
C GLY A 421 2.69 5.98 -4.44
N LEU A 422 3.86 5.50 -4.79
CA LEU A 422 4.97 6.31 -5.31
C LEU A 422 4.53 7.14 -6.54
N GLY A 423 4.23 8.41 -6.33
CA GLY A 423 3.62 9.31 -7.31
C GLY A 423 2.10 9.40 -7.19
N THR A 424 1.38 8.28 -7.08
CA THR A 424 -0.09 8.24 -7.06
C THR A 424 -0.66 9.07 -5.92
N GLY A 425 -0.23 8.84 -4.69
CA GLY A 425 -0.75 9.57 -3.53
C GLY A 425 -0.52 11.08 -3.62
N PHE A 426 0.59 11.49 -4.23
CA PHE A 426 0.86 12.91 -4.40
C PHE A 426 -0.13 13.57 -5.40
N TYR A 427 -0.30 12.99 -6.61
CA TYR A 427 -1.25 13.60 -7.55
C TYR A 427 -2.70 13.43 -7.09
N SER A 428 -3.07 12.36 -6.38
CA SER A 428 -4.37 12.20 -5.73
C SER A 428 -4.65 13.35 -4.75
N MET A 429 -3.70 13.67 -3.88
CA MET A 429 -3.84 14.78 -2.93
C MET A 429 -3.99 16.13 -3.63
N VAL A 430 -3.27 16.37 -4.72
CA VAL A 430 -3.39 17.62 -5.49
C VAL A 430 -4.73 17.67 -6.24
N MET A 431 -5.19 16.57 -6.82
CA MET A 431 -6.50 16.50 -7.47
C MET A 431 -7.63 16.77 -6.45
N ALA A 432 -7.51 16.22 -5.24
CA ALA A 432 -8.44 16.49 -4.15
C ALA A 432 -8.40 17.97 -3.68
N ALA A 433 -7.21 18.55 -3.58
CA ALA A 433 -7.06 19.98 -3.32
C ALA A 433 -7.71 20.83 -4.42
N ALA A 434 -7.59 20.42 -5.69
CA ALA A 434 -8.25 21.10 -6.81
C ALA A 434 -9.78 21.01 -6.73
N ILE A 435 -10.34 19.89 -6.27
CA ILE A 435 -11.79 19.75 -5.98
C ILE A 435 -12.19 20.74 -4.89
N ALA A 436 -11.46 20.79 -3.79
CA ALA A 436 -11.74 21.69 -2.68
C ALA A 436 -11.71 23.17 -3.12
N ILE A 437 -10.76 23.55 -3.95
CA ILE A 437 -10.65 24.90 -4.54
C ILE A 437 -11.85 25.19 -5.45
N PHE A 438 -12.23 24.21 -6.29
CA PHE A 438 -13.36 24.38 -7.21
C PHE A 438 -14.67 24.57 -6.45
N LEU A 439 -14.95 23.73 -5.46
CA LEU A 439 -16.15 23.84 -4.62
C LEU A 439 -16.17 25.16 -3.84
N ALA A 440 -15.06 25.53 -3.19
CA ALA A 440 -14.97 26.79 -2.45
C ALA A 440 -15.12 28.00 -3.38
N GLY A 441 -14.52 27.97 -4.57
CA GLY A 441 -14.66 29.02 -5.58
C GLY A 441 -16.11 29.22 -6.02
N LEU A 442 -16.83 28.13 -6.29
CA LEU A 442 -18.24 28.19 -6.67
C LEU A 442 -19.12 28.76 -5.54
N MET A 443 -18.89 28.33 -4.28
CA MET A 443 -19.67 28.79 -3.13
C MET A 443 -19.49 30.30 -2.86
N VAL A 444 -18.30 30.85 -3.12
CA VAL A 444 -17.98 32.26 -2.85
C VAL A 444 -18.15 33.13 -4.11
N GLY A 445 -18.47 32.54 -5.26
CA GLY A 445 -18.60 33.26 -6.54
C GLY A 445 -17.25 33.77 -7.09
N ARG A 446 -16.15 33.07 -6.79
CA ARG A 446 -14.79 33.39 -7.25
C ARG A 446 -14.29 32.40 -8.27
N THR A 447 -13.42 32.85 -9.18
CA THR A 447 -12.75 31.94 -10.13
C THR A 447 -11.81 30.99 -9.38
N PRO A 448 -11.97 29.67 -9.52
CA PRO A 448 -11.07 28.70 -8.88
C PRO A 448 -9.67 28.80 -9.47
N GLU A 449 -8.68 29.07 -8.63
CA GLU A 449 -7.26 29.19 -9.03
C GLU A 449 -6.36 28.37 -8.12
N TYR A 450 -5.43 27.63 -8.71
CA TYR A 450 -4.40 26.90 -7.99
C TYR A 450 -3.02 27.26 -8.51
N LEU A 451 -2.08 27.62 -7.64
CA LEU A 451 -0.71 28.06 -7.99
C LEU A 451 -0.68 29.22 -8.99
N GLY A 452 -1.69 30.09 -9.00
CA GLY A 452 -1.83 31.20 -9.94
C GLY A 452 -2.29 30.77 -11.33
N LYS A 453 -2.87 29.59 -11.48
CA LYS A 453 -3.45 29.10 -12.74
C LYS A 453 -4.92 28.77 -12.52
N LYS A 454 -5.74 29.02 -13.54
CA LYS A 454 -7.20 28.84 -13.46
C LYS A 454 -7.59 27.38 -13.64
N ILE A 455 -8.57 26.93 -12.83
CA ILE A 455 -9.24 25.65 -13.05
C ILE A 455 -10.47 25.93 -13.91
N GLY A 456 -10.31 25.76 -15.23
CA GLY A 456 -11.36 25.96 -16.21
C GLY A 456 -12.22 24.70 -16.42
N PRO A 457 -13.16 24.74 -17.40
CA PRO A 457 -14.05 23.61 -17.68
C PRO A 457 -13.30 22.33 -18.12
N ALA A 458 -12.19 22.45 -18.85
CA ALA A 458 -11.41 21.32 -19.31
C ALA A 458 -10.66 20.63 -18.17
N GLU A 459 -10.03 21.42 -17.29
CA GLU A 459 -9.37 20.93 -16.09
C GLU A 459 -10.38 20.29 -15.12
N ASN A 460 -11.55 20.93 -14.95
CA ASN A 460 -12.61 20.39 -14.09
C ASN A 460 -13.14 19.06 -14.61
N LYS A 461 -13.25 18.87 -15.94
CA LYS A 461 -13.61 17.56 -16.51
C LYS A 461 -12.65 16.46 -16.10
N MET A 462 -11.33 16.73 -16.07
CA MET A 462 -10.33 15.75 -15.61
C MET A 462 -10.46 15.46 -14.13
N ILE A 463 -10.74 16.48 -13.32
CA ILE A 463 -10.98 16.35 -11.88
C ILE A 463 -12.19 15.45 -11.62
N VAL A 464 -13.31 15.67 -12.31
CA VAL A 464 -14.53 14.88 -12.17
C VAL A 464 -14.30 13.43 -12.61
N LEU A 465 -13.64 13.20 -13.75
CA LEU A 465 -13.30 11.84 -14.20
C LEU A 465 -12.43 11.12 -13.17
N TYR A 466 -11.47 11.83 -12.58
CA TYR A 466 -10.62 11.31 -11.52
C TYR A 466 -11.44 10.88 -10.28
N ALA A 467 -12.31 11.77 -9.80
CA ALA A 467 -13.10 11.54 -8.59
C ALA A 467 -14.12 10.40 -8.73
N LEU A 468 -14.72 10.26 -9.92
CA LEU A 468 -15.75 9.24 -10.18
C LEU A 468 -15.15 7.86 -10.52
N ALA A 469 -13.89 7.76 -10.88
CA ALA A 469 -13.28 6.50 -11.31
C ALA A 469 -13.40 5.39 -10.24
N GLY A 470 -13.14 5.71 -8.97
CA GLY A 470 -13.23 4.75 -7.86
C GLY A 470 -14.64 4.22 -7.65
N PRO A 471 -15.63 5.06 -7.34
CA PRO A 471 -17.01 4.62 -7.14
C PRO A 471 -17.60 3.85 -8.32
N LEU A 472 -17.29 4.26 -9.56
CA LEU A 472 -17.79 3.61 -10.79
C LEU A 472 -17.19 2.23 -11.07
N VAL A 473 -16.07 1.87 -10.45
CA VAL A 473 -15.46 0.55 -10.61
C VAL A 473 -15.70 -0.31 -9.37
N ILE A 474 -15.44 0.21 -8.19
CA ILE A 474 -15.50 -0.55 -6.93
C ILE A 474 -16.93 -1.00 -6.64
N LEU A 475 -17.91 -0.09 -6.66
CA LEU A 475 -19.27 -0.42 -6.25
C LEU A 475 -19.97 -1.40 -7.20
N PRO A 476 -19.90 -1.27 -8.54
CA PRO A 476 -20.50 -2.24 -9.45
C PRO A 476 -19.85 -3.63 -9.36
N LEU A 477 -18.50 -3.71 -9.23
CA LEU A 477 -17.82 -5.00 -9.09
C LEU A 477 -18.15 -5.66 -7.76
N THR A 478 -18.25 -4.89 -6.67
CA THR A 478 -18.72 -5.39 -5.37
C THR A 478 -20.17 -5.90 -5.47
N ALA A 479 -21.06 -5.14 -6.08
CA ALA A 479 -22.46 -5.53 -6.27
C ALA A 479 -22.58 -6.81 -7.11
N LEU A 480 -21.79 -6.93 -8.17
CA LEU A 480 -21.73 -8.14 -9.01
C LEU A 480 -21.26 -9.36 -8.21
N ALA A 481 -20.21 -9.19 -7.37
CA ALA A 481 -19.68 -10.29 -6.56
C ALA A 481 -20.69 -10.73 -5.49
N VAL A 482 -21.29 -9.80 -4.77
CA VAL A 482 -22.28 -10.10 -3.72
C VAL A 482 -23.59 -10.64 -4.31
N GLY A 483 -23.97 -10.19 -5.50
CA GLY A 483 -25.19 -10.63 -6.19
C GLY A 483 -25.11 -12.00 -6.87
N THR A 484 -23.93 -12.63 -6.92
CA THR A 484 -23.72 -13.90 -7.63
C THR A 484 -23.19 -15.00 -6.70
N LYS A 485 -23.68 -16.24 -6.90
CA LYS A 485 -23.18 -17.42 -6.15
C LYS A 485 -21.68 -17.63 -6.35
N VAL A 486 -21.17 -17.35 -7.54
CA VAL A 486 -19.74 -17.51 -7.86
C VAL A 486 -18.88 -16.50 -7.12
N GLY A 487 -19.34 -15.24 -7.00
CA GLY A 487 -18.63 -14.22 -6.21
C GLY A 487 -18.63 -14.53 -4.71
N LEU A 488 -19.76 -15.02 -4.17
CA LEU A 488 -19.87 -15.40 -2.76
C LEU A 488 -19.09 -16.68 -2.41
N SER A 489 -18.82 -17.56 -3.38
CA SER A 489 -18.06 -18.80 -3.13
C SER A 489 -16.61 -18.57 -2.72
N GLY A 490 -16.09 -17.35 -2.89
CA GLY A 490 -14.77 -16.96 -2.41
C GLY A 490 -14.69 -16.72 -0.89
N LEU A 491 -15.83 -16.51 -0.22
CA LEU A 491 -15.84 -16.33 1.24
C LEU A 491 -15.62 -17.68 1.94
N THR A 492 -14.57 -17.76 2.76
CA THR A 492 -14.16 -19.02 3.40
C THR A 492 -14.51 -19.10 4.89
N SER A 493 -14.71 -17.98 5.58
CA SER A 493 -14.97 -17.96 7.02
C SER A 493 -16.22 -17.19 7.38
N ASN A 494 -16.26 -15.90 7.07
CA ASN A 494 -17.30 -14.99 7.53
C ASN A 494 -18.32 -14.66 6.43
N THR A 495 -19.60 -14.68 6.80
CA THR A 495 -20.72 -14.27 5.94
C THR A 495 -21.35 -12.97 6.46
N GLY A 496 -22.47 -12.54 5.87
CA GLY A 496 -23.18 -11.35 6.34
C GLY A 496 -22.39 -10.05 6.16
N PRO A 497 -22.49 -9.10 7.10
CA PRO A 497 -21.84 -7.79 7.01
C PRO A 497 -20.31 -7.86 6.93
N HIS A 498 -19.69 -8.78 7.65
CA HIS A 498 -18.23 -8.99 7.59
C HIS A 498 -17.80 -9.52 6.21
N GLY A 499 -18.50 -10.53 5.68
CA GLY A 499 -18.23 -11.05 4.33
C GLY A 499 -18.45 -10.01 3.24
N PHE A 500 -19.46 -9.14 3.38
CA PHE A 500 -19.63 -7.97 2.51
C PHE A 500 -18.41 -7.04 2.57
N THR A 501 -17.94 -6.74 3.78
CA THR A 501 -16.76 -5.90 4.00
C THR A 501 -15.52 -6.53 3.35
N ALA A 502 -15.30 -7.84 3.47
CA ALA A 502 -14.18 -8.54 2.87
C ALA A 502 -14.17 -8.43 1.33
N ILE A 503 -15.33 -8.60 0.68
CA ILE A 503 -15.48 -8.44 -0.78
C ILE A 503 -15.24 -6.98 -1.20
N LEU A 504 -15.86 -6.02 -0.52
CA LEU A 504 -15.69 -4.60 -0.81
C LEU A 504 -14.23 -4.18 -0.63
N PHE A 505 -13.57 -4.66 0.43
CA PHE A 505 -12.15 -4.40 0.70
C PHE A 505 -11.26 -4.92 -0.42
N ALA A 506 -11.53 -6.12 -0.94
CA ALA A 506 -10.78 -6.70 -2.06
C ALA A 506 -10.86 -5.83 -3.32
N TYR A 507 -12.06 -5.36 -3.72
CA TYR A 507 -12.19 -4.49 -4.88
C TYR A 507 -11.65 -3.07 -4.64
N ALA A 508 -11.80 -2.53 -3.43
CA ALA A 508 -11.19 -1.25 -3.05
C ALA A 508 -9.67 -1.33 -3.14
N SER A 509 -9.07 -2.38 -2.57
CA SER A 509 -7.63 -2.65 -2.59
C SER A 509 -7.10 -2.84 -4.02
N CYS A 510 -7.79 -3.65 -4.84
CA CYS A 510 -7.40 -3.86 -6.23
C CYS A 510 -7.47 -2.58 -7.06
N PHE A 511 -8.52 -1.75 -6.87
CA PHE A 511 -8.64 -0.46 -7.56
C PHE A 511 -7.61 0.54 -7.08
N ALA A 512 -7.37 0.62 -5.78
CA ALA A 512 -6.36 1.48 -5.19
C ALA A 512 -4.92 1.05 -5.56
N ASN A 513 -4.74 -0.12 -6.20
CA ASN A 513 -3.45 -0.74 -6.47
C ASN A 513 -2.66 -1.01 -5.18
N ASN A 514 -3.36 -1.40 -4.10
CA ASN A 514 -2.80 -1.66 -2.79
C ASN A 514 -2.34 -3.13 -2.64
N GLY A 515 -3.24 -4.09 -2.90
CA GLY A 515 -2.95 -5.53 -2.78
C GLY A 515 -3.27 -6.15 -1.43
N GLN A 516 -3.57 -5.37 -0.40
CA GLN A 516 -4.01 -5.84 0.92
C GLN A 516 -5.39 -6.50 0.81
N SER A 517 -5.63 -7.57 1.57
CA SER A 517 -6.92 -8.25 1.61
C SER A 517 -7.25 -8.74 3.01
N PHE A 518 -8.52 -8.96 3.27
CA PHE A 518 -8.92 -9.79 4.40
C PHE A 518 -8.53 -11.25 4.12
N ALA A 519 -7.93 -11.92 5.09
CA ALA A 519 -7.38 -13.26 4.93
C ALA A 519 -8.43 -14.35 4.63
N SER A 520 -9.71 -14.07 4.87
CA SER A 520 -10.85 -14.98 4.70
C SER A 520 -11.38 -15.10 3.26
N LEU A 521 -10.74 -14.48 2.28
CA LEU A 521 -11.17 -14.51 0.89
C LEU A 521 -10.29 -15.45 0.04
N ASN A 522 -10.87 -16.54 -0.47
CA ASN A 522 -10.24 -17.35 -1.51
C ASN A 522 -10.41 -16.65 -2.87
N ALA A 523 -9.39 -15.88 -3.24
CA ALA A 523 -9.41 -15.06 -4.45
C ALA A 523 -9.02 -15.84 -5.73
N ASN A 524 -8.58 -17.11 -5.63
CA ASN A 524 -8.18 -17.91 -6.79
C ASN A 524 -9.37 -18.60 -7.44
N SER A 525 -10.24 -17.82 -8.04
CA SER A 525 -11.32 -18.32 -8.91
C SER A 525 -11.31 -17.54 -10.23
N GLY A 526 -11.78 -18.15 -11.33
CA GLY A 526 -11.83 -17.46 -12.63
C GLY A 526 -12.61 -16.15 -12.56
N PHE A 527 -13.69 -16.10 -11.76
CA PHE A 527 -14.45 -14.86 -11.52
C PHE A 527 -13.60 -13.80 -10.82
N CYS A 528 -13.00 -14.13 -9.68
CA CYS A 528 -12.19 -13.18 -8.93
C CYS A 528 -10.94 -12.75 -9.72
N ASN A 529 -10.24 -13.69 -10.37
CA ASN A 529 -9.06 -13.38 -11.17
C ASN A 529 -9.34 -12.37 -12.28
N VAL A 530 -10.50 -12.46 -12.95
CA VAL A 530 -10.88 -11.51 -14.02
C VAL A 530 -11.35 -10.18 -13.44
N THR A 531 -12.24 -10.20 -12.45
CA THR A 531 -12.84 -8.96 -11.92
C THR A 531 -11.85 -8.10 -11.15
N THR A 532 -10.95 -8.71 -10.37
CA THR A 532 -9.87 -7.99 -9.69
C THR A 532 -8.85 -7.44 -10.69
N ALA A 533 -8.53 -8.17 -11.78
CA ALA A 533 -7.66 -7.68 -12.84
C ALA A 533 -8.24 -6.41 -13.51
N ILE A 534 -9.55 -6.38 -13.78
CA ILE A 534 -10.25 -5.18 -14.31
C ILE A 534 -10.11 -4.02 -13.33
N ALA A 535 -10.34 -4.25 -12.03
CA ALA A 535 -10.20 -3.23 -11.01
C ALA A 535 -8.77 -2.66 -10.96
N MET A 536 -7.74 -3.53 -10.99
CA MET A 536 -6.32 -3.14 -10.95
C MET A 536 -5.90 -2.30 -12.16
N VAL A 537 -6.30 -2.69 -13.37
CA VAL A 537 -6.02 -1.93 -14.60
C VAL A 537 -6.71 -0.57 -14.56
N ALA A 538 -8.00 -0.55 -14.16
CA ALA A 538 -8.75 0.68 -14.03
C ALA A 538 -8.10 1.62 -13.01
N GLY A 539 -7.76 1.14 -11.81
CA GLY A 539 -7.11 1.93 -10.77
C GLY A 539 -5.80 2.58 -11.24
N ARG A 540 -4.95 1.80 -11.93
CA ARG A 540 -3.66 2.32 -12.40
C ARG A 540 -3.80 3.41 -13.46
N PHE A 541 -4.62 3.16 -14.48
CA PHE A 541 -4.64 4.00 -15.67
C PHE A 541 -5.76 5.04 -15.68
N ALA A 542 -6.95 4.73 -15.13
CA ALA A 542 -8.04 5.70 -15.07
C ALA A 542 -7.77 6.85 -14.09
N LEU A 543 -6.81 6.71 -13.18
CA LEU A 543 -6.35 7.79 -12.32
C LEU A 543 -5.15 8.55 -12.93
N ALA A 544 -4.15 7.85 -13.45
CA ALA A 544 -2.93 8.48 -13.96
C ALA A 544 -3.18 9.32 -15.23
N ILE A 545 -4.06 8.86 -16.14
CA ILE A 545 -4.30 9.57 -17.41
C ILE A 545 -4.97 10.93 -17.19
N PRO A 546 -6.09 11.05 -16.43
CA PRO A 546 -6.66 12.36 -16.12
C PRO A 546 -5.70 13.27 -15.34
N ALA A 547 -4.88 12.72 -14.45
CA ALA A 547 -3.88 13.49 -13.72
C ALA A 547 -2.81 14.07 -14.67
N LEU A 548 -2.25 13.27 -15.60
CA LEU A 548 -1.31 13.74 -16.60
C LEU A 548 -1.95 14.77 -17.57
N ALA A 549 -3.21 14.56 -17.95
CA ALA A 549 -3.94 15.52 -18.79
C ALA A 549 -4.14 16.86 -18.05
N PHE A 550 -4.55 16.82 -16.78
CA PHE A 550 -4.64 18.00 -15.93
C PHE A 550 -3.31 18.74 -15.82
N ALA A 551 -2.21 18.00 -15.57
CA ALA A 551 -0.87 18.56 -15.50
C ALA A 551 -0.43 19.21 -16.83
N GLY A 552 -0.76 18.57 -17.97
CA GLY A 552 -0.47 19.11 -19.31
C GLY A 552 -1.25 20.39 -19.62
N MET A 553 -2.52 20.47 -19.21
CA MET A 553 -3.33 21.69 -19.33
C MET A 553 -2.75 22.82 -18.45
N PHE A 554 -2.35 22.49 -17.22
CA PHE A 554 -1.72 23.45 -16.31
C PHE A 554 -0.37 23.94 -16.84
N ALA A 555 0.44 23.11 -17.49
CA ALA A 555 1.72 23.50 -18.06
C ALA A 555 1.57 24.58 -19.13
N ARG A 556 0.49 24.55 -19.92
CA ARG A 556 0.19 25.53 -20.97
C ARG A 556 -0.21 26.91 -20.45
N GLN A 557 -0.72 26.98 -19.22
CA GLN A 557 -1.20 28.24 -18.65
C GLN A 557 -0.07 29.15 -18.20
N LYS A 558 -0.29 30.47 -18.31
CA LYS A 558 0.53 31.50 -17.70
C LYS A 558 0.11 31.69 -16.25
N LYS A 559 1.05 31.92 -15.33
CA LYS A 559 0.73 32.34 -13.97
C LYS A 559 0.15 33.74 -13.96
N THR A 560 -0.98 33.90 -13.28
CA THR A 560 -1.58 35.19 -12.98
C THR A 560 -1.15 35.64 -11.57
N PRO A 561 -0.89 36.94 -11.38
CA PRO A 561 -0.63 37.47 -10.03
C PRO A 561 -1.84 37.24 -9.12
N SER A 562 -1.59 36.94 -7.85
CA SER A 562 -2.64 36.82 -6.84
C SER A 562 -3.40 38.16 -6.69
N SER A 563 -4.72 38.10 -6.69
CA SER A 563 -5.60 39.24 -6.41
C SER A 563 -6.21 39.09 -5.01
N SER A 564 -6.84 40.17 -4.50
CA SER A 564 -7.61 40.11 -3.24
C SER A 564 -8.75 39.08 -3.25
N GLY A 565 -9.13 38.62 -4.46
CA GLY A 565 -10.13 37.59 -4.67
C GLY A 565 -9.58 36.15 -4.73
N THR A 566 -8.26 35.96 -4.76
CA THR A 566 -7.66 34.62 -4.86
C THR A 566 -7.64 33.92 -3.50
N LEU A 567 -8.08 32.67 -3.44
CA LEU A 567 -7.99 31.83 -2.24
C LEU A 567 -6.52 31.54 -1.95
N GLN A 568 -6.05 31.87 -0.74
CA GLN A 568 -4.69 31.54 -0.31
C GLN A 568 -4.55 30.03 -0.07
N THR A 569 -3.92 29.33 -1.00
CA THR A 569 -3.78 27.87 -0.97
C THR A 569 -2.61 27.36 -0.12
N ASP A 570 -1.84 28.26 0.50
CA ASP A 570 -0.76 27.96 1.45
C ASP A 570 -1.12 28.26 2.91
N SER A 571 -2.40 28.49 3.20
CA SER A 571 -2.93 28.82 4.52
C SER A 571 -3.46 27.61 5.28
N VAL A 572 -3.47 27.67 6.61
CA VAL A 572 -4.08 26.64 7.48
C VAL A 572 -5.57 26.44 7.14
N THR A 573 -6.28 27.54 6.87
CA THR A 573 -7.71 27.51 6.45
C THR A 573 -7.89 26.63 5.21
N PHE A 574 -6.99 26.72 4.25
CA PHE A 574 -7.03 25.86 3.07
C PHE A 574 -6.78 24.37 3.43
N GLY A 575 -5.84 24.09 4.33
CA GLY A 575 -5.62 22.72 4.83
C GLY A 575 -6.86 22.12 5.48
N VAL A 576 -7.55 22.88 6.33
CA VAL A 576 -8.83 22.48 6.94
C VAL A 576 -9.90 22.24 5.87
N LEU A 577 -10.00 23.15 4.87
CA LEU A 577 -10.95 23.01 3.76
C LEU A 577 -10.70 21.70 2.97
N VAL A 578 -9.44 21.41 2.62
CA VAL A 578 -9.08 20.18 1.90
C VAL A 578 -9.47 18.95 2.73
N THR A 579 -9.12 18.93 4.02
CA THR A 579 -9.46 17.83 4.93
C THR A 579 -10.96 17.61 5.03
N ALA A 580 -11.74 18.68 5.21
CA ALA A 580 -13.20 18.61 5.28
C ALA A 580 -13.81 18.11 3.96
N CYS A 581 -13.36 18.65 2.82
CA CYS A 581 -13.80 18.21 1.49
C CYS A 581 -13.55 16.71 1.28
N LEU A 582 -12.36 16.22 1.60
CA LEU A 582 -11.99 14.81 1.48
C LEU A 582 -12.90 13.92 2.33
N THR A 583 -13.09 14.29 3.59
CA THR A 583 -13.95 13.54 4.51
C THR A 583 -15.40 13.49 4.01
N ILE A 584 -15.95 14.63 3.58
CA ILE A 584 -17.33 14.70 3.06
C ILE A 584 -17.46 13.86 1.77
N MET A 585 -16.50 13.95 0.86
CA MET A 585 -16.53 13.18 -0.38
C MET A 585 -16.49 11.67 -0.13
N ALA A 586 -15.63 11.21 0.79
CA ALA A 586 -15.54 9.81 1.17
C ALA A 586 -16.87 9.31 1.76
N ILE A 587 -17.45 10.07 2.69
CA ILE A 587 -18.72 9.73 3.31
C ILE A 587 -19.83 9.68 2.25
N LEU A 588 -19.99 10.70 1.43
CA LEU A 588 -21.05 10.74 0.42
C LEU A 588 -20.94 9.62 -0.62
N SER A 589 -19.71 9.27 -1.01
CA SER A 589 -19.48 8.21 -2.02
C SER A 589 -19.73 6.80 -1.49
N TYR A 590 -19.43 6.53 -0.21
CA TYR A 590 -19.35 5.17 0.31
C TYR A 590 -20.17 4.93 1.59
N LEU A 591 -20.96 5.91 2.08
CA LEU A 591 -21.75 5.74 3.30
C LEU A 591 -22.66 4.50 3.30
N PRO A 592 -23.38 4.18 2.19
CA PRO A 592 -24.19 2.96 2.16
C PRO A 592 -23.35 1.69 2.34
N ALA A 593 -22.15 1.65 1.77
CA ALA A 593 -21.26 0.51 1.89
C ALA A 593 -20.70 0.35 3.32
N PHE A 594 -20.35 1.46 3.99
CA PHE A 594 -19.98 1.43 5.41
C PHE A 594 -21.12 1.00 6.30
N ALA A 595 -22.35 1.42 5.99
CA ALA A 595 -23.53 1.04 6.75
C ALA A 595 -23.83 -0.46 6.63
N LEU A 596 -23.76 -1.03 5.41
CA LEU A 596 -24.05 -2.44 5.15
C LEU A 596 -22.97 -3.41 5.64
N GLY A 597 -21.74 -2.95 5.79
CA GLY A 597 -20.61 -3.74 6.26
C GLY A 597 -20.26 -3.44 7.73
N PRO A 598 -19.18 -2.68 7.97
CA PRO A 598 -18.57 -2.56 9.29
C PRO A 598 -19.48 -1.94 10.36
N ILE A 599 -20.45 -1.08 10.00
CA ILE A 599 -21.38 -0.49 10.97
C ILE A 599 -22.41 -1.52 11.44
N LEU A 600 -23.03 -2.28 10.52
CA LEU A 600 -23.98 -3.35 10.89
C LEU A 600 -23.27 -4.45 11.69
N GLU A 601 -22.06 -4.83 11.33
CA GLU A 601 -21.24 -5.78 12.08
C GLU A 601 -21.01 -5.28 13.52
N ARG A 602 -20.64 -4.02 13.70
CA ARG A 602 -20.45 -3.41 15.03
C ARG A 602 -21.71 -3.45 15.88
N LEU A 603 -22.87 -3.32 15.28
CA LEU A 603 -24.18 -3.37 15.95
C LEU A 603 -24.62 -4.80 16.28
N GLY A 604 -23.85 -5.83 15.86
CA GLY A 604 -24.16 -7.24 16.12
C GLY A 604 -25.24 -7.83 15.23
N TYR A 605 -25.53 -7.23 14.07
CA TYR A 605 -26.43 -7.80 13.10
C TYR A 605 -25.70 -8.80 12.17
N GLY A 606 -26.18 -10.05 12.14
CA GLY A 606 -25.67 -11.08 11.23
C GLY A 606 -24.34 -11.74 11.66
N VAL A 607 -24.05 -11.72 12.95
CA VAL A 607 -22.94 -12.44 13.59
C VAL A 607 -23.47 -13.69 14.27
#